data_c7fe6abd1e27218b75fc644520139020
#
_entry.id   c7fe6abd1e27218b75fc644520139020
#
_cell.length_a   1.000
_cell.length_b   1.000
_cell.length_c   1.000
_cell.angle_alpha   90.00
_cell.angle_beta   90.00
_cell.angle_gamma   90.00
#
_symmetry.space_group_name_H-M   'P 1'
#
loop_
_entity.id
_entity.type
_entity.pdbx_description
1 polymer ?
#
loop_
_entity_poly.entity_id
_entity_poly.type
_entity_poly.pdbx_seq_one_letter_code
_entity_poly.pdbx_strand_id
1 'polypeptide(L)'
;MSAFPSKAKVVIVGLGGIVGSSVAHHLIENGWDDIVGIDKSGIPTDIGSTAHASDFCYATSHDLLTTWTTMYSMDFYEKMGHYARIGGLEVARVGDDERMGELKRRVDSGKAFGTNVKMISAAEAKEKFPLLEEDQIQGAMWDPDAGLVTPRSQTVAGKLIDQAEATGKLKIFANTSALELITEDGRIKGVVTERGTIHADYVVVCAGLWGRLIAEMAGEDLPVMPVDHPLTFFGPYNEFEGTGVEIGYPLLRDQGNSAYMRDTGDPKSTEGGQIEWGYYYEENPRLVHPRDILEKDQARLSPSQRDLELEDVIEPLERAMELTPILTELGFNESHSFNGLLQSSADGGPSMGESQNLRGLWYAVGIWIKDGPGMGKLIADWMTHGRTHVDHASVDFSRFNKFQLNEQYIHDRCYE
;
A
#
# COMPACT_ATOMS: atom_id res chain seq x y z
N MET A 1 8.48 -18.82 -25.68
CA MET A 1 8.00 -17.45 -25.38
C MET A 1 6.90 -17.14 -26.39
N SER A 2 5.71 -16.73 -25.94
CA SER A 2 4.66 -16.22 -26.82
C SER A 2 5.15 -14.96 -27.56
N ALA A 3 4.72 -14.78 -28.81
CA ALA A 3 5.04 -13.54 -29.55
C ALA A 3 4.47 -12.32 -28.79
N PHE A 4 5.20 -11.20 -28.83
CA PHE A 4 4.72 -9.96 -28.22
C PHE A 4 3.41 -9.51 -28.91
N PRO A 5 2.34 -9.21 -28.17
CA PRO A 5 1.04 -8.94 -28.75
C PRO A 5 1.00 -7.56 -29.41
N SER A 6 0.34 -7.48 -30.55
CA SER A 6 0.05 -6.18 -31.20
C SER A 6 -1.33 -5.62 -30.85
N LYS A 7 -2.18 -6.43 -30.20
CA LYS A 7 -3.54 -6.05 -29.79
C LYS A 7 -3.94 -6.71 -28.48
N ALA A 8 -4.80 -6.04 -27.72
CA ALA A 8 -5.49 -6.54 -26.54
C ALA A 8 -6.82 -5.78 -26.38
N LYS A 9 -7.75 -6.30 -25.58
CA LYS A 9 -8.92 -5.54 -25.15
C LYS A 9 -8.51 -4.54 -24.06
N VAL A 10 -7.68 -4.99 -23.11
CA VAL A 10 -7.18 -4.18 -21.98
C VAL A 10 -5.67 -4.33 -21.87
N VAL A 11 -4.96 -3.22 -21.66
CA VAL A 11 -3.57 -3.23 -21.19
C VAL A 11 -3.54 -2.75 -19.75
N ILE A 12 -2.94 -3.53 -18.86
CA ILE A 12 -2.65 -3.14 -17.47
C ILE A 12 -1.18 -2.75 -17.40
N VAL A 13 -0.91 -1.48 -17.05
CA VAL A 13 0.44 -0.95 -16.87
C VAL A 13 0.78 -0.98 -15.38
N GLY A 14 1.80 -1.74 -14.99
CA GLY A 14 2.16 -1.99 -13.59
C GLY A 14 1.45 -3.24 -13.03
N LEU A 15 1.43 -4.34 -13.81
CA LEU A 15 0.79 -5.60 -13.44
C LEU A 15 1.41 -6.22 -12.18
N GLY A 16 2.73 -6.08 -12.00
CA GLY A 16 3.49 -6.81 -10.98
C GLY A 16 3.21 -6.42 -9.53
N GLY A 17 2.59 -5.25 -9.29
CA GLY A 17 2.17 -4.81 -7.96
C GLY A 17 0.84 -5.39 -7.51
N ILE A 18 0.54 -5.24 -6.20
CA ILE A 18 -0.71 -5.75 -5.62
C ILE A 18 -1.96 -5.15 -6.27
N VAL A 19 -1.89 -3.91 -6.73
CA VAL A 19 -3.02 -3.23 -7.38
C VAL A 19 -3.25 -3.80 -8.79
N GLY A 20 -2.20 -3.86 -9.61
CA GLY A 20 -2.31 -4.35 -10.99
C GLY A 20 -2.75 -5.82 -11.06
N SER A 21 -2.19 -6.67 -10.17
CA SER A 21 -2.58 -8.07 -10.05
C SER A 21 -4.04 -8.23 -9.60
N SER A 22 -4.49 -7.40 -8.65
CA SER A 22 -5.88 -7.40 -8.18
C SER A 22 -6.86 -6.91 -9.24
N VAL A 23 -6.50 -5.88 -10.00
CA VAL A 23 -7.31 -5.40 -11.15
C VAL A 23 -7.47 -6.49 -12.20
N ALA A 24 -6.37 -7.17 -12.58
CA ALA A 24 -6.41 -8.29 -13.53
C ALA A 24 -7.35 -9.39 -13.05
N HIS A 25 -7.23 -9.81 -11.78
CA HIS A 25 -8.08 -10.83 -11.16
C HIS A 25 -9.56 -10.46 -11.25
N HIS A 26 -9.95 -9.27 -10.77
CA HIS A 26 -11.37 -8.87 -10.71
C HIS A 26 -11.97 -8.54 -12.08
N LEU A 27 -11.18 -8.05 -13.05
CA LEU A 27 -11.65 -7.92 -14.42
C LEU A 27 -12.00 -9.29 -15.01
N ILE A 28 -11.16 -10.32 -14.77
CA ILE A 28 -11.41 -11.69 -15.22
C ILE A 28 -12.66 -12.26 -14.56
N GLU A 29 -12.86 -12.04 -13.25
CA GLU A 29 -14.08 -12.43 -12.54
C GLU A 29 -15.33 -11.76 -13.12
N ASN A 30 -15.22 -10.49 -13.53
CA ASN A 30 -16.27 -9.73 -14.20
C ASN A 30 -16.47 -10.12 -15.69
N GLY A 31 -15.78 -11.17 -16.16
CA GLY A 31 -15.97 -11.71 -17.51
C GLY A 31 -15.11 -11.07 -18.60
N TRP A 32 -14.15 -10.23 -18.24
CA TRP A 32 -13.20 -9.67 -19.20
C TRP A 32 -12.18 -10.73 -19.65
N ASP A 33 -11.71 -10.60 -20.87
CA ASP A 33 -10.69 -11.45 -21.50
C ASP A 33 -9.77 -10.61 -22.38
N ASP A 34 -8.81 -11.25 -23.05
CA ASP A 34 -7.79 -10.63 -23.90
C ASP A 34 -7.07 -9.46 -23.19
N ILE A 35 -6.62 -9.73 -21.96
CA ILE A 35 -5.89 -8.80 -21.11
C ILE A 35 -4.38 -8.99 -21.34
N VAL A 36 -3.66 -7.89 -21.50
CA VAL A 36 -2.19 -7.87 -21.51
C VAL A 36 -1.71 -7.06 -20.32
N GLY A 37 -0.90 -7.67 -19.46
CA GLY A 37 -0.24 -6.99 -18.36
C GLY A 37 1.23 -6.76 -18.67
N ILE A 38 1.68 -5.53 -18.49
CA ILE A 38 3.09 -5.13 -18.60
C ILE A 38 3.61 -4.57 -17.29
N ASP A 39 4.90 -4.78 -17.03
CA ASP A 39 5.59 -4.16 -15.91
C ASP A 39 7.02 -3.81 -16.32
N LYS A 40 7.52 -2.64 -15.90
CA LYS A 40 8.90 -2.21 -16.17
C LYS A 40 9.94 -3.05 -15.43
N SER A 41 9.53 -3.81 -14.44
CA SER A 41 10.35 -4.69 -13.63
C SER A 41 10.00 -6.16 -13.81
N GLY A 42 10.47 -6.99 -12.88
CA GLY A 42 9.99 -8.37 -12.72
C GLY A 42 8.50 -8.45 -12.43
N ILE A 43 7.91 -9.63 -12.62
CA ILE A 43 6.54 -9.95 -12.24
C ILE A 43 6.58 -11.20 -11.35
N PRO A 44 6.16 -11.12 -10.06
CA PRO A 44 5.74 -9.91 -9.35
C PRO A 44 6.84 -8.84 -9.27
N THR A 45 6.46 -7.60 -9.01
CA THR A 45 7.40 -6.46 -8.98
C THR A 45 8.49 -6.64 -7.92
N ASP A 46 9.72 -6.30 -8.28
CA ASP A 46 10.89 -6.28 -7.38
C ASP A 46 11.43 -4.87 -7.11
N ILE A 47 10.81 -3.85 -7.71
CA ILE A 47 11.21 -2.44 -7.56
C ILE A 47 10.09 -1.53 -7.06
N GLY A 48 8.86 -2.00 -7.01
CA GLY A 48 7.71 -1.23 -6.53
C GLY A 48 7.51 -1.39 -5.02
N SER A 49 6.70 -0.50 -4.42
CA SER A 49 6.43 -0.51 -2.97
C SER A 49 5.83 -1.83 -2.45
N THR A 50 5.17 -2.62 -3.30
CA THR A 50 4.68 -3.96 -2.94
C THR A 50 5.80 -4.92 -2.52
N ALA A 51 7.03 -4.72 -3.02
CA ALA A 51 8.15 -5.60 -2.72
C ALA A 51 8.74 -5.39 -1.32
N HIS A 52 8.44 -4.27 -0.66
CA HIS A 52 9.04 -3.92 0.64
C HIS A 52 8.04 -3.33 1.65
N ALA A 53 6.74 -3.47 1.39
CA ALA A 53 5.72 -3.00 2.33
C ALA A 53 5.79 -3.77 3.66
N SER A 54 5.41 -3.13 4.76
CA SER A 54 5.29 -3.79 6.07
C SER A 54 4.10 -4.73 6.18
N ASP A 55 3.23 -4.76 5.17
CA ASP A 55 2.18 -5.77 4.93
C ASP A 55 1.05 -5.83 5.97
N PHE A 56 0.95 -4.90 6.90
CA PHE A 56 -0.13 -4.90 7.88
C PHE A 56 -1.42 -4.23 7.36
N CYS A 57 -2.56 -4.65 7.88
CA CYS A 57 -3.88 -4.16 7.54
C CYS A 57 -4.66 -3.75 8.78
N TYR A 58 -5.27 -2.56 8.70
CA TYR A 58 -6.23 -2.00 9.66
C TYR A 58 -7.45 -1.50 8.91
N ALA A 59 -8.65 -1.91 9.33
CA ALA A 59 -9.89 -1.51 8.66
C ALA A 59 -10.42 -0.15 9.11
N THR A 60 -9.97 0.37 10.24
CA THR A 60 -10.57 1.54 10.87
C THR A 60 -10.22 2.82 10.13
N SER A 61 -11.24 3.50 9.61
CA SER A 61 -11.18 4.78 8.91
C SER A 61 -12.44 5.60 9.19
N HIS A 62 -12.40 6.91 8.96
CA HIS A 62 -13.60 7.77 8.97
C HIS A 62 -14.37 7.72 7.65
N ASP A 63 -13.81 7.11 6.62
CA ASP A 63 -14.43 6.94 5.29
C ASP A 63 -14.99 5.53 5.12
N LEU A 64 -16.26 5.45 4.71
CA LEU A 64 -16.94 4.18 4.49
C LEU A 64 -16.26 3.35 3.38
N LEU A 65 -15.86 3.99 2.28
CA LEU A 65 -15.25 3.30 1.15
C LEU A 65 -13.92 2.67 1.56
N THR A 66 -13.04 3.44 2.22
CA THR A 66 -11.75 2.94 2.69
C THR A 66 -11.91 1.81 3.71
N THR A 67 -12.85 1.95 4.67
CA THR A 67 -13.15 0.87 5.62
C THR A 67 -13.61 -0.39 4.88
N TRP A 68 -14.54 -0.25 3.92
CA TRP A 68 -15.03 -1.37 3.13
C TRP A 68 -13.94 -2.04 2.29
N THR A 69 -13.10 -1.27 1.60
CA THR A 69 -12.02 -1.82 0.75
C THR A 69 -10.99 -2.57 1.58
N THR A 70 -10.66 -2.05 2.78
CA THR A 70 -9.75 -2.75 3.69
C THR A 70 -10.38 -4.05 4.23
N MET A 71 -11.63 -4.03 4.69
CA MET A 71 -12.33 -5.25 5.16
C MET A 71 -12.41 -6.29 4.05
N TYR A 72 -12.78 -5.87 2.84
CA TYR A 72 -12.79 -6.76 1.67
C TYR A 72 -11.41 -7.36 1.41
N SER A 73 -10.36 -6.54 1.48
CA SER A 73 -8.98 -6.99 1.22
C SER A 73 -8.50 -8.00 2.27
N MET A 74 -8.78 -7.77 3.56
CA MET A 74 -8.44 -8.69 4.65
C MET A 74 -9.11 -10.05 4.44
N ASP A 75 -10.40 -10.05 4.16
CA ASP A 75 -11.17 -11.28 3.87
C ASP A 75 -10.68 -11.97 2.59
N PHE A 76 -10.29 -11.21 1.59
CA PHE A 76 -9.74 -11.72 0.34
C PHE A 76 -8.39 -12.42 0.58
N TYR A 77 -7.47 -11.77 1.29
CA TYR A 77 -6.17 -12.35 1.67
C TYR A 77 -6.35 -13.63 2.52
N GLU A 78 -7.28 -13.60 3.48
CA GLU A 78 -7.58 -14.76 4.33
C GLU A 78 -8.12 -15.95 3.52
N LYS A 79 -9.06 -15.71 2.59
CA LYS A 79 -9.56 -16.73 1.66
C LYS A 79 -8.47 -17.33 0.76
N MET A 80 -7.45 -16.55 0.43
CA MET A 80 -6.28 -17.04 -0.30
C MET A 80 -5.30 -17.81 0.59
N GLY A 81 -5.49 -17.86 1.92
CA GLY A 81 -4.57 -18.45 2.89
C GLY A 81 -3.33 -17.59 3.14
N HIS A 82 -3.43 -16.28 2.98
CA HIS A 82 -2.34 -15.32 3.04
C HIS A 82 -2.60 -14.16 4.02
N TYR A 83 -3.30 -14.42 5.11
CA TYR A 83 -3.57 -13.42 6.13
C TYR A 83 -3.47 -14.02 7.53
N ALA A 84 -2.65 -13.41 8.38
CA ALA A 84 -2.59 -13.69 9.80
C ALA A 84 -3.44 -12.67 10.55
N ARG A 85 -4.68 -13.04 10.93
CA ARG A 85 -5.60 -12.21 11.71
C ARG A 85 -5.17 -12.27 13.17
N ILE A 86 -4.29 -11.35 13.58
CA ILE A 86 -3.68 -11.33 14.92
C ILE A 86 -4.15 -10.15 15.77
N GLY A 87 -4.89 -9.24 15.17
CA GLY A 87 -5.35 -8.02 15.79
C GLY A 87 -4.35 -6.86 15.71
N GLY A 88 -4.81 -5.69 16.15
CA GLY A 88 -3.98 -4.49 16.17
C GLY A 88 -4.40 -3.51 17.24
N LEU A 89 -3.42 -2.80 17.75
CA LEU A 89 -3.55 -1.75 18.75
C LEU A 89 -3.20 -0.39 18.13
N GLU A 90 -4.02 0.62 18.38
CA GLU A 90 -3.64 2.01 18.19
C GLU A 90 -3.73 2.72 19.55
N VAL A 91 -2.61 3.24 20.04
CA VAL A 91 -2.49 3.77 21.41
C VAL A 91 -2.65 5.29 21.44
N ALA A 92 -3.11 5.79 22.60
CA ALA A 92 -3.01 7.21 22.96
C ALA A 92 -2.05 7.36 24.14
N ARG A 93 -1.00 8.16 23.98
CA ARG A 93 -0.01 8.44 25.05
C ARG A 93 -0.66 9.17 26.22
N VAL A 94 -0.09 9.05 27.39
CA VAL A 94 -0.52 9.80 28.58
C VAL A 94 -0.41 11.30 28.29
N GLY A 95 -1.53 12.02 28.48
CA GLY A 95 -1.63 13.46 28.22
C GLY A 95 -2.00 13.83 26.80
N ASP A 96 -2.10 12.88 25.86
CA ASP A 96 -2.60 13.11 24.49
C ASP A 96 -4.12 12.87 24.43
N ASP A 97 -4.87 13.83 24.99
CA ASP A 97 -6.34 13.77 25.00
C ASP A 97 -6.94 13.93 23.60
N GLU A 98 -6.23 14.59 22.68
CA GLU A 98 -6.66 14.74 21.29
C GLU A 98 -6.65 13.39 20.56
N ARG A 99 -5.55 12.63 20.67
CA ARG A 99 -5.46 11.27 20.14
C ARG A 99 -6.48 10.33 20.77
N MET A 100 -6.66 10.41 22.08
CA MET A 100 -7.69 9.61 22.76
C MET A 100 -9.10 9.96 22.23
N GLY A 101 -9.38 11.23 21.99
CA GLY A 101 -10.62 11.68 21.35
C GLY A 101 -10.79 11.14 19.94
N GLU A 102 -9.69 11.13 19.16
CA GLU A 102 -9.67 10.59 17.80
C GLU A 102 -9.93 9.08 17.78
N LEU A 103 -9.30 8.30 18.66
CA LEU A 103 -9.55 6.85 18.78
C LEU A 103 -11.02 6.54 19.08
N LYS A 104 -11.66 7.31 19.95
CA LYS A 104 -13.09 7.16 20.24
C LYS A 104 -13.94 7.42 19.00
N ARG A 105 -13.65 8.48 18.23
CA ARG A 105 -14.36 8.79 16.98
C ARG A 105 -14.18 7.67 15.95
N ARG A 106 -12.97 7.11 15.83
CA ARG A 106 -12.66 5.97 14.93
C ARG A 106 -13.42 4.71 15.35
N VAL A 107 -13.51 4.43 16.64
CA VAL A 107 -14.31 3.30 17.14
C VAL A 107 -15.79 3.49 16.79
N ASP A 108 -16.33 4.70 16.96
CA ASP A 108 -17.74 4.96 16.67
C ASP A 108 -18.03 4.86 15.17
N SER A 109 -17.20 5.46 14.31
CA SER A 109 -17.34 5.31 12.84
C SER A 109 -17.12 3.87 12.38
N GLY A 110 -16.12 3.19 12.92
CA GLY A 110 -15.85 1.80 12.61
C GLY A 110 -17.04 0.90 12.90
N LYS A 111 -17.66 1.05 14.09
CA LYS A 111 -18.91 0.31 14.43
C LYS A 111 -20.05 0.62 13.48
N ALA A 112 -20.21 1.90 13.08
CA ALA A 112 -21.22 2.28 12.12
C ALA A 112 -21.00 1.63 10.73
N PHE A 113 -19.74 1.37 10.38
CA PHE A 113 -19.35 0.72 9.12
C PHE A 113 -19.22 -0.80 9.22
N GLY A 114 -19.49 -1.39 10.41
CA GLY A 114 -19.55 -2.84 10.60
C GLY A 114 -18.25 -3.49 11.07
N THR A 115 -17.27 -2.71 11.56
CA THR A 115 -16.04 -3.27 12.16
C THR A 115 -16.27 -3.70 13.62
N ASN A 116 -15.37 -4.56 14.15
CA ASN A 116 -15.43 -5.08 15.52
C ASN A 116 -14.55 -4.29 16.52
N VAL A 117 -14.14 -3.09 16.15
CA VAL A 117 -13.24 -2.25 16.94
C VAL A 117 -13.85 -1.82 18.28
N LYS A 118 -13.00 -1.67 19.29
CA LYS A 118 -13.41 -1.19 20.61
C LYS A 118 -12.29 -0.43 21.32
N MET A 119 -12.67 0.46 22.24
CA MET A 119 -11.71 1.01 23.21
C MET A 119 -11.37 -0.04 24.26
N ILE A 120 -10.12 -0.07 24.68
CA ILE A 120 -9.59 -0.89 25.77
C ILE A 120 -8.70 -0.04 26.70
N SER A 121 -8.51 -0.51 27.93
CA SER A 121 -7.62 0.11 28.92
C SER A 121 -6.14 -0.11 28.57
N ALA A 122 -5.26 0.65 29.23
CA ALA A 122 -3.81 0.46 29.14
C ALA A 122 -3.38 -0.95 29.59
N ALA A 123 -3.96 -1.45 30.68
CA ALA A 123 -3.69 -2.80 31.16
C ALA A 123 -4.09 -3.89 30.15
N GLU A 124 -5.29 -3.78 29.53
CA GLU A 124 -5.70 -4.72 28.48
C GLU A 124 -4.81 -4.63 27.22
N ALA A 125 -4.30 -3.42 26.90
CA ALA A 125 -3.35 -3.25 25.80
C ALA A 125 -2.00 -3.93 26.11
N LYS A 126 -1.49 -3.78 27.33
CA LYS A 126 -0.25 -4.46 27.82
C LYS A 126 -0.40 -5.98 27.78
N GLU A 127 -1.55 -6.54 28.19
CA GLU A 127 -1.81 -7.98 28.09
C GLU A 127 -1.74 -8.50 26.64
N LYS A 128 -2.17 -7.69 25.67
CA LYS A 128 -2.15 -8.06 24.25
C LYS A 128 -0.78 -7.87 23.59
N PHE A 129 -0.07 -6.83 23.97
CA PHE A 129 1.26 -6.51 23.48
C PHE A 129 2.25 -6.35 24.64
N PRO A 130 2.86 -7.44 25.09
CA PRO A 130 3.70 -7.46 26.31
C PRO A 130 4.94 -6.54 26.26
N LEU A 131 5.36 -6.10 25.09
CA LEU A 131 6.50 -5.19 24.91
C LEU A 131 6.18 -3.73 25.23
N LEU A 132 4.87 -3.39 25.37
CA LEU A 132 4.36 -2.04 25.61
C LEU A 132 4.59 -1.65 27.10
N GLU A 133 5.01 -0.42 27.36
CA GLU A 133 4.99 0.16 28.72
C GLU A 133 3.59 0.75 29.04
N GLU A 134 2.91 0.14 30.02
CA GLU A 134 1.52 0.46 30.37
C GLU A 134 1.35 1.90 30.87
N ASP A 135 2.31 2.43 31.61
CA ASP A 135 2.27 3.78 32.17
C ASP A 135 2.51 4.89 31.14
N GLN A 136 2.93 4.53 29.93
CA GLN A 136 3.12 5.46 28.81
C GLN A 136 1.83 5.76 28.06
N ILE A 137 0.77 4.99 28.26
CA ILE A 137 -0.49 5.17 27.52
C ILE A 137 -1.68 5.34 28.47
N GLN A 138 -2.69 6.10 28.03
CA GLN A 138 -3.95 6.26 28.75
C GLN A 138 -5.04 5.29 28.26
N GLY A 139 -4.81 4.60 27.17
CA GLY A 139 -5.71 3.61 26.58
C GLY A 139 -5.40 3.35 25.11
N ALA A 140 -6.16 2.46 24.50
CA ALA A 140 -5.98 2.07 23.10
C ALA A 140 -7.31 1.75 22.41
N MET A 141 -7.31 1.83 21.09
CA MET A 141 -8.28 1.18 20.22
C MET A 141 -7.74 -0.23 19.91
N TRP A 142 -8.60 -1.23 20.06
CA TRP A 142 -8.35 -2.61 19.66
C TRP A 142 -9.15 -2.96 18.42
N ASP A 143 -8.47 -3.36 17.35
CA ASP A 143 -9.07 -3.94 16.14
C ASP A 143 -8.76 -5.44 16.12
N PRO A 144 -9.72 -6.33 16.42
CA PRO A 144 -9.50 -7.77 16.41
C PRO A 144 -9.31 -8.36 15.01
N ASP A 145 -9.72 -7.64 13.97
CA ASP A 145 -9.66 -8.07 12.58
C ASP A 145 -8.39 -7.61 11.87
N ALA A 146 -7.64 -6.69 12.45
CA ALA A 146 -6.33 -6.28 11.95
C ALA A 146 -5.35 -7.46 11.87
N GLY A 147 -4.37 -7.37 11.00
CA GLY A 147 -3.41 -8.44 10.81
C GLY A 147 -2.39 -8.16 9.73
N LEU A 148 -1.68 -9.21 9.35
CA LEU A 148 -0.56 -9.17 8.42
C LEU A 148 -0.84 -10.02 7.19
N VAL A 149 -0.49 -9.48 6.00
CA VAL A 149 -0.43 -10.27 4.76
C VAL A 149 0.82 -11.15 4.79
N THR A 150 0.67 -12.46 4.66
CA THR A 150 1.74 -13.46 4.85
C THR A 150 2.01 -14.28 3.58
N PRO A 151 3.27 -14.68 3.35
CA PRO A 151 4.49 -14.19 3.99
C PRO A 151 4.78 -12.73 3.60
N ARG A 152 4.33 -12.27 2.41
CA ARG A 152 4.48 -10.94 1.85
C ARG A 152 3.40 -10.65 0.80
N SER A 153 3.00 -9.38 0.67
CA SER A 153 2.08 -8.92 -0.39
C SER A 153 2.62 -9.18 -1.80
N GLN A 154 3.94 -9.14 -1.99
CA GLN A 154 4.57 -9.51 -3.27
C GLN A 154 4.25 -10.97 -3.66
N THR A 155 4.27 -11.89 -2.70
CA THR A 155 3.89 -13.30 -2.92
C THR A 155 2.43 -13.42 -3.34
N VAL A 156 1.55 -12.64 -2.70
CA VAL A 156 0.12 -12.63 -3.06
C VAL A 156 -0.09 -12.07 -4.45
N ALA A 157 0.59 -10.97 -4.81
CA ALA A 157 0.54 -10.41 -6.16
C ALA A 157 0.96 -11.45 -7.21
N GLY A 158 2.06 -12.19 -6.96
CA GLY A 158 2.51 -13.27 -7.84
C GLY A 158 1.45 -14.36 -8.01
N LYS A 159 0.81 -14.82 -6.92
CA LYS A 159 -0.24 -15.84 -6.98
C LYS A 159 -1.49 -15.38 -7.73
N LEU A 160 -1.90 -14.11 -7.57
CA LEU A 160 -3.01 -13.55 -8.33
C LEU A 160 -2.72 -13.56 -9.83
N ILE A 161 -1.50 -13.20 -10.21
CA ILE A 161 -1.05 -13.20 -11.60
C ILE A 161 -1.02 -14.61 -12.16
N ASP A 162 -0.47 -15.59 -11.44
CA ASP A 162 -0.42 -17.00 -11.83
C ASP A 162 -1.84 -17.57 -12.05
N GLN A 163 -2.77 -17.27 -11.13
CA GLN A 163 -4.16 -17.66 -11.24
C GLN A 163 -4.84 -17.02 -12.45
N ALA A 164 -4.61 -15.74 -12.70
CA ALA A 164 -5.15 -15.02 -13.83
C ALA A 164 -4.59 -15.53 -15.17
N GLU A 165 -3.28 -15.79 -15.25
CA GLU A 165 -2.63 -16.38 -16.44
C GLU A 165 -3.16 -17.78 -16.74
N ALA A 166 -3.35 -18.60 -15.70
CA ALA A 166 -3.89 -19.98 -15.83
C ALA A 166 -5.29 -20.02 -16.46
N THR A 167 -6.06 -18.92 -16.40
CA THR A 167 -7.36 -18.81 -17.11
C THR A 167 -7.22 -18.72 -18.63
N GLY A 168 -6.02 -18.44 -19.13
CA GLY A 168 -5.76 -18.13 -20.54
C GLY A 168 -6.25 -16.72 -20.99
N LYS A 169 -6.81 -15.91 -20.09
CA LYS A 169 -7.36 -14.59 -20.38
C LYS A 169 -6.34 -13.45 -20.19
N LEU A 170 -5.24 -13.71 -19.46
CA LEU A 170 -4.13 -12.77 -19.22
C LEU A 170 -2.86 -13.25 -19.90
N LYS A 171 -2.16 -12.34 -20.57
CA LYS A 171 -0.76 -12.52 -21.04
C LYS A 171 0.12 -11.53 -20.31
N ILE A 172 1.27 -11.99 -19.80
CA ILE A 172 2.19 -11.22 -18.96
C ILE A 172 3.50 -10.91 -19.69
N PHE A 173 4.00 -9.68 -19.53
CA PHE A 173 5.27 -9.23 -20.09
C PHE A 173 6.03 -8.40 -19.05
N ALA A 174 6.97 -9.04 -18.34
CA ALA A 174 7.92 -8.39 -17.45
C ALA A 174 8.97 -7.60 -18.23
N ASN A 175 9.67 -6.70 -17.54
CA ASN A 175 10.71 -5.83 -18.11
C ASN A 175 10.22 -5.14 -19.39
N THR A 176 9.04 -4.53 -19.30
CA THR A 176 8.35 -3.90 -20.42
C THR A 176 7.70 -2.60 -19.94
N SER A 177 8.32 -1.47 -20.27
CA SER A 177 7.85 -0.13 -19.87
C SER A 177 6.85 0.43 -20.87
N ALA A 178 5.86 1.17 -20.38
CA ALA A 178 5.05 2.05 -21.21
C ALA A 178 5.84 3.33 -21.52
N LEU A 179 6.06 3.63 -22.80
CA LEU A 179 6.84 4.78 -23.26
C LEU A 179 5.95 5.92 -23.74
N GLU A 180 4.82 5.60 -24.40
CA GLU A 180 3.86 6.56 -24.93
C GLU A 180 2.45 5.98 -24.89
N LEU A 181 1.45 6.84 -24.80
CA LEU A 181 0.04 6.50 -25.00
C LEU A 181 -0.38 6.79 -26.44
N ILE A 182 -1.05 5.83 -27.08
CA ILE A 182 -1.63 6.03 -28.42
C ILE A 182 -3.05 6.56 -28.24
N THR A 183 -3.34 7.69 -28.84
CA THR A 183 -4.64 8.35 -28.70
C THR A 183 -5.21 8.74 -30.06
N GLU A 184 -6.54 8.71 -30.18
CA GLU A 184 -7.26 9.15 -31.32
C GLU A 184 -8.66 9.64 -30.90
N ASP A 185 -9.05 10.82 -31.35
CA ASP A 185 -10.39 11.41 -31.13
C ASP A 185 -10.82 11.41 -29.64
N GLY A 186 -9.89 11.77 -28.72
CA GLY A 186 -10.16 11.82 -27.28
C GLY A 186 -10.36 10.44 -26.64
N ARG A 187 -9.80 9.39 -27.23
CA ARG A 187 -9.81 8.03 -26.70
C ARG A 187 -8.42 7.44 -26.66
N ILE A 188 -8.19 6.60 -25.67
CA ILE A 188 -7.02 5.71 -25.67
C ILE A 188 -7.16 4.68 -26.81
N LYS A 189 -6.05 4.34 -27.46
CA LYS A 189 -5.96 3.32 -28.52
C LYS A 189 -4.84 2.32 -28.27
N GLY A 190 -4.09 2.46 -27.17
CA GLY A 190 -3.04 1.54 -26.81
C GLY A 190 -1.84 2.19 -26.19
N VAL A 191 -0.74 1.42 -26.13
CA VAL A 191 0.52 1.78 -25.49
C VAL A 191 1.68 1.43 -26.39
N VAL A 192 2.66 2.33 -26.51
CA VAL A 192 3.97 2.06 -27.09
C VAL A 192 4.91 1.57 -26.00
N THR A 193 5.64 0.52 -26.25
CA THR A 193 6.66 -0.05 -25.34
C THR A 193 7.97 -0.22 -26.10
N GLU A 194 9.09 -0.47 -25.38
CA GLU A 194 10.37 -0.81 -26.02
C GLU A 194 10.32 -2.13 -26.82
N ARG A 195 9.31 -2.97 -26.58
CA ARG A 195 9.14 -4.25 -27.28
C ARG A 195 8.19 -4.19 -28.46
N GLY A 196 7.51 -3.06 -28.65
CA GLY A 196 6.54 -2.84 -29.71
C GLY A 196 5.27 -2.15 -29.20
N THR A 197 4.32 -2.00 -30.11
CA THR A 197 3.05 -1.32 -29.87
C THR A 197 1.95 -2.33 -29.58
N ILE A 198 1.15 -2.05 -28.55
CA ILE A 198 -0.06 -2.81 -28.22
C ILE A 198 -1.26 -1.89 -28.40
N HIS A 199 -2.07 -2.14 -29.43
CA HIS A 199 -3.35 -1.45 -29.59
C HIS A 199 -4.37 -2.03 -28.59
N ALA A 200 -5.13 -1.16 -27.92
CA ALA A 200 -6.12 -1.58 -26.94
C ALA A 200 -7.30 -0.62 -26.85
N ASP A 201 -8.47 -1.16 -26.48
CA ASP A 201 -9.67 -0.36 -26.23
C ASP A 201 -9.62 0.35 -24.88
N TYR A 202 -8.90 -0.26 -23.91
CA TYR A 202 -8.71 0.23 -22.54
C TYR A 202 -7.26 0.11 -22.09
N VAL A 203 -6.82 1.08 -21.30
CA VAL A 203 -5.55 1.03 -20.56
C VAL A 203 -5.83 1.35 -19.10
N VAL A 204 -5.35 0.49 -18.19
CA VAL A 204 -5.47 0.70 -16.73
C VAL A 204 -4.07 0.94 -16.16
N VAL A 205 -3.87 2.10 -15.57
CA VAL A 205 -2.59 2.51 -14.97
C VAL A 205 -2.58 2.13 -13.50
N CYS A 206 -1.80 1.11 -13.17
CA CYS A 206 -1.55 0.61 -11.81
C CYS A 206 -0.05 0.75 -11.46
N ALA A 207 0.59 1.79 -12.02
CA ALA A 207 2.06 1.92 -12.06
C ALA A 207 2.67 2.49 -10.75
N GLY A 208 1.92 2.47 -9.62
CA GLY A 208 2.41 2.85 -8.31
C GLY A 208 3.20 4.17 -8.35
N LEU A 209 4.41 4.17 -7.83
CA LEU A 209 5.31 5.34 -7.74
C LEU A 209 5.49 6.12 -9.06
N TRP A 210 5.29 5.46 -10.21
CA TRP A 210 5.44 6.05 -11.56
C TRP A 210 4.12 6.39 -12.23
N GLY A 211 2.97 6.16 -11.57
CA GLY A 211 1.65 6.38 -12.16
C GLY A 211 1.41 7.80 -12.66
N ARG A 212 1.93 8.81 -11.94
CA ARG A 212 1.88 10.22 -12.34
C ARG A 212 2.52 10.47 -13.71
N LEU A 213 3.65 9.80 -14.01
CA LEU A 213 4.33 9.97 -15.31
C LEU A 213 3.48 9.48 -16.48
N ILE A 214 2.67 8.45 -16.28
CA ILE A 214 1.75 7.97 -17.32
C ILE A 214 0.59 8.95 -17.50
N ALA A 215 0.07 9.56 -16.43
CA ALA A 215 -0.97 10.58 -16.52
C ALA A 215 -0.46 11.83 -17.24
N GLU A 216 0.77 12.27 -17.03
CA GLU A 216 1.41 13.36 -17.76
C GLU A 216 1.44 13.11 -19.29
N MET A 217 1.58 11.84 -19.74
CA MET A 217 1.47 11.49 -21.16
C MET A 217 0.06 11.74 -21.73
N ALA A 218 -0.96 11.73 -20.87
CA ALA A 218 -2.34 12.05 -21.22
C ALA A 218 -2.67 13.56 -21.04
N GLY A 219 -1.69 14.36 -20.63
CA GLY A 219 -1.89 15.77 -20.30
C GLY A 219 -2.72 15.99 -19.03
N GLU A 220 -2.61 15.06 -18.07
CA GLU A 220 -3.30 15.11 -16.79
C GLU A 220 -2.30 15.12 -15.63
N ASP A 221 -2.64 15.83 -14.56
CA ASP A 221 -1.92 15.79 -13.30
C ASP A 221 -2.66 14.87 -12.32
N LEU A 222 -2.00 13.83 -11.84
CA LEU A 222 -2.47 13.07 -10.68
C LEU A 222 -1.85 13.65 -9.41
N PRO A 223 -2.66 13.99 -8.40
CA PRO A 223 -2.18 14.59 -7.15
C PRO A 223 -1.59 13.55 -6.20
N VAL A 224 -0.69 12.73 -6.70
CA VAL A 224 0.02 11.68 -5.96
C VAL A 224 1.51 11.83 -6.14
N MET A 225 2.24 11.68 -5.04
CA MET A 225 3.71 11.74 -5.04
C MET A 225 4.29 10.58 -4.23
N PRO A 226 5.41 10.02 -4.65
CA PRO A 226 6.25 9.20 -3.78
C PRO A 226 6.74 10.01 -2.58
N VAL A 227 6.67 9.40 -1.40
CA VAL A 227 7.06 9.99 -0.13
C VAL A 227 7.99 9.02 0.59
N ASP A 228 9.05 9.54 1.20
CA ASP A 228 9.96 8.76 2.03
C ASP A 228 9.23 8.20 3.27
N HIS A 229 9.57 6.96 3.60
CA HIS A 229 8.99 6.23 4.73
C HIS A 229 10.04 5.32 5.34
N PRO A 230 10.70 5.72 6.43
CA PRO A 230 11.69 4.91 7.10
C PRO A 230 11.11 3.62 7.66
N LEU A 231 11.82 2.54 7.41
CA LEU A 231 11.55 1.23 7.97
C LEU A 231 12.83 0.69 8.59
N THR A 232 12.82 0.53 9.90
CA THR A 232 13.99 0.14 10.68
C THR A 232 13.76 -1.20 11.36
N PHE A 233 14.83 -1.96 11.53
CA PHE A 233 14.80 -3.28 12.12
C PHE A 233 15.77 -3.39 13.29
N PHE A 234 15.31 -4.06 14.35
CA PHE A 234 16.05 -4.27 15.59
C PHE A 234 16.08 -5.77 15.91
N GLY A 235 17.26 -6.31 16.23
CA GLY A 235 17.40 -7.72 16.50
C GLY A 235 18.79 -8.12 16.97
N PRO A 236 18.99 -9.41 17.26
CA PRO A 236 18.03 -10.50 17.10
C PRO A 236 16.92 -10.51 18.17
N TYR A 237 15.71 -10.86 17.78
CA TYR A 237 14.56 -11.08 18.67
C TYR A 237 14.03 -12.50 18.46
N ASN A 238 14.29 -13.39 19.44
CA ASN A 238 14.12 -14.84 19.29
C ASN A 238 12.92 -15.41 20.08
N GLU A 239 12.00 -14.57 20.55
CA GLU A 239 10.85 -14.99 21.36
C GLU A 239 10.00 -16.08 20.67
N PHE A 240 9.91 -16.01 19.34
CA PHE A 240 9.10 -16.95 18.55
C PHE A 240 9.91 -18.04 17.85
N GLU A 241 11.18 -18.28 18.27
CA GLU A 241 12.01 -19.30 17.64
C GLU A 241 11.36 -20.68 17.70
N GLY A 242 11.25 -21.32 16.54
CA GLY A 242 10.67 -22.67 16.39
C GLY A 242 9.14 -22.74 16.40
N THR A 243 8.45 -21.60 16.43
CA THR A 243 6.97 -21.54 16.36
C THR A 243 6.43 -21.62 14.95
N GLY A 244 7.21 -21.18 13.95
CA GLY A 244 6.80 -21.09 12.54
C GLY A 244 5.85 -19.94 12.23
N VAL A 245 5.64 -18.98 13.17
CA VAL A 245 4.76 -17.84 12.93
C VAL A 245 5.49 -16.72 12.19
N GLU A 246 4.78 -16.01 11.32
CA GLU A 246 5.28 -14.82 10.62
C GLU A 246 5.14 -13.54 11.47
N ILE A 247 4.28 -13.58 12.48
CA ILE A 247 4.06 -12.52 13.47
C ILE A 247 3.49 -13.13 14.74
N GLY A 248 4.00 -12.75 15.91
CA GLY A 248 3.62 -13.32 17.21
C GLY A 248 2.70 -12.44 18.03
N TYR A 249 2.87 -11.09 17.95
CA TYR A 249 2.06 -10.12 18.66
C TYR A 249 1.17 -9.31 17.73
N PRO A 250 0.06 -8.71 18.24
CA PRO A 250 -0.72 -7.75 17.47
C PRO A 250 0.13 -6.61 16.92
N LEU A 251 -0.33 -6.00 15.83
CA LEU A 251 0.27 -4.79 15.30
C LEU A 251 0.11 -3.63 16.29
N LEU A 252 1.15 -2.81 16.47
CA LEU A 252 1.12 -1.64 17.35
C LEU A 252 1.23 -0.37 16.51
N ARG A 253 0.32 0.59 16.70
CA ARG A 253 0.35 1.92 16.12
C ARG A 253 0.41 2.97 17.21
N ASP A 254 1.38 3.87 17.13
CA ASP A 254 1.53 5.08 17.94
C ASP A 254 1.42 6.30 17.02
N GLN A 255 0.21 6.54 16.54
CA GLN A 255 -0.03 7.57 15.53
C GLN A 255 0.06 9.00 16.07
N GLY A 256 0.01 9.19 17.40
CA GLY A 256 0.36 10.46 18.02
C GLY A 256 1.84 10.81 17.87
N ASN A 257 2.69 9.82 17.56
CA ASN A 257 4.10 9.97 17.22
C ASN A 257 4.41 9.47 15.80
N SER A 258 3.42 9.40 14.93
CA SER A 258 3.55 9.03 13.51
C SER A 258 4.29 7.71 13.27
N ALA A 259 4.13 6.74 14.19
CA ALA A 259 4.91 5.51 14.20
C ALA A 259 4.03 4.25 14.32
N TYR A 260 4.61 3.13 13.91
CA TYR A 260 4.05 1.80 14.12
C TYR A 260 5.16 0.77 14.33
N MET A 261 4.77 -0.39 14.86
CA MET A 261 5.71 -1.46 15.18
C MET A 261 5.05 -2.83 15.04
N ARG A 262 5.85 -3.83 14.69
CA ARG A 262 5.51 -5.25 14.80
C ARG A 262 6.74 -6.09 15.09
N ASP A 263 6.56 -7.28 15.64
CA ASP A 263 7.58 -8.33 15.55
C ASP A 263 7.54 -8.97 14.15
N THR A 264 8.60 -9.68 13.81
CA THR A 264 8.71 -10.40 12.52
C THR A 264 8.68 -11.92 12.73
N GLY A 265 8.18 -12.38 13.87
CA GLY A 265 7.92 -13.79 14.14
C GLY A 265 9.16 -14.68 14.32
N ASP A 266 9.01 -15.94 13.92
CA ASP A 266 10.07 -16.95 13.99
C ASP A 266 11.30 -16.50 13.20
N PRO A 267 12.53 -16.58 13.76
CA PRO A 267 13.77 -16.28 13.01
C PRO A 267 13.93 -16.99 11.67
N LYS A 268 13.17 -18.06 11.43
CA LYS A 268 13.16 -18.79 10.16
C LYS A 268 12.05 -18.35 9.20
N SER A 269 11.20 -17.41 9.61
CA SER A 269 10.23 -16.79 8.71
C SER A 269 10.90 -15.80 7.76
N THR A 270 10.15 -15.22 6.84
CA THR A 270 10.68 -14.41 5.72
C THR A 270 11.58 -13.25 6.17
N GLU A 271 11.22 -12.57 7.27
CA GLU A 271 11.98 -11.46 7.88
C GLU A 271 12.22 -11.68 9.37
N GLY A 272 12.15 -12.95 9.79
CA GLY A 272 12.02 -13.33 11.18
C GLY A 272 13.14 -12.92 12.11
N GLY A 273 12.78 -12.91 13.41
CA GLY A 273 13.73 -12.66 14.51
C GLY A 273 14.11 -11.20 14.68
N GLN A 274 13.23 -10.26 14.37
CA GLN A 274 13.46 -8.82 14.53
C GLN A 274 12.19 -8.12 15.04
N ILE A 275 12.36 -6.87 15.45
CA ILE A 275 11.28 -5.90 15.62
C ILE A 275 11.41 -4.88 14.49
N GLU A 276 10.35 -4.73 13.71
CA GLU A 276 10.21 -3.72 12.68
C GLU A 276 9.57 -2.48 13.31
N TRP A 277 10.13 -1.31 13.04
CA TRP A 277 9.58 -0.02 13.40
C TRP A 277 9.54 0.89 12.17
N GLY A 278 8.37 1.46 11.86
CA GLY A 278 8.15 2.37 10.76
C GLY A 278 7.73 3.75 11.24
N TYR A 279 8.10 4.77 10.49
CA TYR A 279 7.84 6.17 10.82
C TYR A 279 7.32 6.95 9.61
N TYR A 280 6.32 7.81 9.83
CA TYR A 280 5.82 8.77 8.85
C TYR A 280 6.39 10.16 9.14
N TYR A 281 6.94 10.84 8.14
CA TYR A 281 7.45 12.21 8.28
C TYR A 281 6.28 13.24 8.24
N GLU A 282 5.31 13.15 9.16
CA GLU A 282 4.11 13.99 9.12
C GLU A 282 4.43 15.49 9.19
N GLU A 283 5.37 15.90 10.05
CA GLU A 283 5.73 17.31 10.20
C GLU A 283 6.56 17.86 9.02
N ASN A 284 7.26 17.01 8.29
CA ASN A 284 8.11 17.39 7.17
C ASN A 284 8.19 16.28 6.13
N PRO A 285 7.10 16.03 5.38
CA PRO A 285 7.06 14.97 4.40
C PRO A 285 8.10 15.20 3.30
N ARG A 286 8.85 14.15 2.95
CA ARG A 286 9.91 14.19 1.94
C ARG A 286 9.38 13.62 0.63
N LEU A 287 8.91 14.49 -0.24
CA LEU A 287 8.44 14.12 -1.57
C LEU A 287 9.62 13.80 -2.49
N VAL A 288 9.44 12.76 -3.29
CA VAL A 288 10.38 12.37 -4.34
C VAL A 288 9.66 12.43 -5.68
N HIS A 289 10.16 13.26 -6.61
CA HIS A 289 9.55 13.28 -7.93
C HIS A 289 9.78 11.93 -8.62
N PRO A 290 8.78 11.32 -9.29
CA PRO A 290 8.93 10.00 -9.93
C PRO A 290 10.08 9.89 -10.94
N ARG A 291 10.49 11.01 -11.56
CA ARG A 291 11.66 11.06 -12.47
C ARG A 291 13.01 10.96 -11.73
N ASP A 292 13.03 11.26 -10.42
CA ASP A 292 14.24 11.24 -9.60
C ASP A 292 14.44 9.88 -8.90
N ILE A 293 13.49 8.95 -9.09
CA ILE A 293 13.64 7.57 -8.62
C ILE A 293 14.65 6.86 -9.52
N LEU A 294 15.74 6.40 -8.91
CA LEU A 294 16.83 5.73 -9.61
C LEU A 294 16.36 4.53 -10.44
N GLU A 295 17.06 4.26 -11.52
CA GLU A 295 16.88 3.00 -12.23
C GLU A 295 17.43 1.83 -11.40
N LYS A 296 16.91 0.62 -11.63
CA LYS A 296 17.23 -0.59 -10.86
C LYS A 296 18.72 -0.82 -10.74
N ASP A 297 19.46 -0.66 -11.83
CA ASP A 297 20.90 -0.91 -11.89
C ASP A 297 21.76 0.19 -11.21
N GLN A 298 21.13 1.29 -10.82
CA GLN A 298 21.78 2.43 -10.15
C GLN A 298 21.49 2.48 -8.65
N ALA A 299 20.50 1.71 -8.20
CA ALA A 299 20.09 1.69 -6.80
C ALA A 299 20.92 0.68 -5.99
N ARG A 300 21.31 1.04 -4.76
CA ARG A 300 22.04 0.15 -3.85
C ARG A 300 21.19 -1.04 -3.40
N LEU A 301 19.93 -0.79 -3.01
CA LEU A 301 18.98 -1.81 -2.58
C LEU A 301 17.96 -2.05 -3.70
N SER A 302 17.03 -1.13 -3.86
CA SER A 302 16.08 -1.09 -4.97
C SER A 302 15.69 0.36 -5.24
N PRO A 303 15.12 0.70 -6.39
CA PRO A 303 14.68 2.07 -6.67
C PRO A 303 13.71 2.65 -5.62
N SER A 304 12.89 1.81 -5.00
CA SER A 304 11.93 2.20 -3.97
C SER A 304 12.42 1.97 -2.53
N GLN A 305 13.66 1.50 -2.35
CA GLN A 305 14.31 1.32 -1.06
C GLN A 305 15.61 2.13 -1.07
N ARG A 306 15.54 3.31 -0.50
CA ARG A 306 16.65 4.27 -0.43
C ARG A 306 17.44 4.07 0.85
N ASP A 307 18.64 4.62 0.91
CA ASP A 307 19.43 4.60 2.13
C ASP A 307 18.70 5.35 3.25
N LEU A 308 18.74 4.80 4.44
CA LEU A 308 18.22 5.45 5.64
C LEU A 308 19.23 6.47 6.16
N GLU A 309 18.76 7.68 6.41
CA GLU A 309 19.52 8.71 7.12
C GLU A 309 19.10 8.63 8.60
N LEU A 310 19.93 7.98 9.43
CA LEU A 310 19.57 7.66 10.81
C LEU A 310 19.29 8.91 11.64
N GLU A 311 20.01 10.01 11.39
CA GLU A 311 19.83 11.29 12.06
C GLU A 311 18.39 11.80 11.98
N ASP A 312 17.68 11.47 10.93
CA ASP A 312 16.30 11.92 10.70
C ASP A 312 15.26 11.19 11.56
N VAL A 313 15.61 10.03 12.08
CA VAL A 313 14.69 9.18 12.85
C VAL A 313 15.09 9.01 14.32
N ILE A 314 16.19 9.60 14.78
CA ILE A 314 16.68 9.46 16.16
C ILE A 314 15.62 9.92 17.16
N GLU A 315 15.12 11.13 17.03
CA GLU A 315 14.14 11.69 17.98
C GLU A 315 12.82 10.91 18.00
N PRO A 316 12.16 10.58 16.88
CA PRO A 316 10.99 9.71 16.87
C PRO A 316 11.28 8.31 17.45
N LEU A 317 12.46 7.77 17.21
CA LEU A 317 12.87 6.48 17.72
C LEU A 317 13.06 6.51 19.24
N GLU A 318 13.62 7.57 19.81
CA GLU A 318 13.73 7.74 21.28
C GLU A 318 12.34 7.71 21.93
N ARG A 319 11.35 8.38 21.33
CA ARG A 319 9.94 8.29 21.80
C ARG A 319 9.36 6.88 21.67
N ALA A 320 9.73 6.14 20.63
CA ALA A 320 9.33 4.75 20.47
C ALA A 320 9.96 3.85 21.55
N MET A 321 11.21 4.10 21.94
CA MET A 321 11.91 3.38 23.02
C MET A 321 11.29 3.61 24.40
N GLU A 322 10.68 4.76 24.65
CA GLU A 322 9.89 5.01 25.87
C GLU A 322 8.63 4.13 25.93
N LEU A 323 7.96 3.92 24.78
CA LEU A 323 6.77 3.08 24.67
C LEU A 323 7.12 1.58 24.72
N THR A 324 8.21 1.21 24.08
CA THR A 324 8.65 -0.17 23.89
C THR A 324 10.15 -0.29 24.17
N PRO A 325 10.54 -0.37 25.43
CA PRO A 325 11.96 -0.35 25.86
C PRO A 325 12.82 -1.45 25.28
N ILE A 326 12.22 -2.55 24.81
CA ILE A 326 12.97 -3.64 24.14
C ILE A 326 13.85 -3.13 23.00
N LEU A 327 13.46 -2.03 22.32
CA LEU A 327 14.26 -1.45 21.24
C LEU A 327 15.63 -0.95 21.72
N THR A 328 15.77 -0.59 23.00
CA THR A 328 17.07 -0.19 23.58
C THR A 328 17.99 -1.38 23.86
N GLU A 329 17.42 -2.58 24.01
CA GLU A 329 18.13 -3.80 24.32
C GLU A 329 18.59 -4.53 23.05
N LEU A 330 17.84 -4.37 21.96
CA LEU A 330 18.10 -4.98 20.68
C LEU A 330 19.11 -4.16 19.86
N GLY A 331 19.92 -4.84 19.05
CA GLY A 331 20.84 -4.19 18.11
C GLY A 331 20.09 -3.60 16.92
N PHE A 332 20.43 -2.38 16.53
CA PHE A 332 19.97 -1.80 15.26
C PHE A 332 20.55 -2.55 14.06
N ASN A 333 19.71 -3.00 13.15
CA ASN A 333 20.11 -3.73 11.96
C ASN A 333 20.16 -2.79 10.74
N GLU A 334 21.26 -2.09 10.59
CA GLU A 334 21.46 -1.12 9.50
C GLU A 334 21.32 -1.78 8.11
N SER A 335 21.77 -3.02 7.95
CA SER A 335 21.73 -3.70 6.66
C SER A 335 20.31 -4.04 6.16
N HIS A 336 19.36 -4.19 7.08
CA HIS A 336 17.95 -4.41 6.76
C HIS A 336 17.14 -3.12 6.74
N SER A 337 17.61 -2.07 7.42
CA SER A 337 16.91 -0.81 7.53
C SER A 337 17.08 0.04 6.27
N PHE A 338 16.01 0.71 5.87
CA PHE A 338 15.99 1.51 4.65
C PHE A 338 14.93 2.63 4.75
N ASN A 339 15.00 3.56 3.83
CA ASN A 339 13.97 4.56 3.61
C ASN A 339 13.13 4.13 2.39
N GLY A 340 11.96 3.57 2.63
CA GLY A 340 11.05 3.10 1.59
C GLY A 340 10.31 4.24 0.93
N LEU A 341 9.88 4.03 -0.32
CA LEU A 341 8.97 4.94 -0.99
C LEU A 341 7.56 4.35 -0.98
N LEU A 342 6.63 5.10 -0.44
CA LEU A 342 5.20 4.86 -0.61
C LEU A 342 4.57 6.01 -1.40
N GLN A 343 3.33 5.84 -1.89
CA GLN A 343 2.58 6.94 -2.51
C GLN A 343 1.61 7.56 -1.53
N SER A 344 1.57 8.90 -1.51
CA SER A 344 0.55 9.67 -0.83
C SER A 344 -0.03 10.72 -1.77
N SER A 345 -1.18 11.28 -1.40
CA SER A 345 -1.88 12.32 -2.12
C SER A 345 -2.18 13.50 -1.19
N ALA A 346 -2.72 14.57 -1.74
CA ALA A 346 -3.07 15.77 -0.99
C ALA A 346 -4.14 15.56 0.12
N ASP A 347 -4.83 14.44 0.14
CA ASP A 347 -5.83 14.07 1.16
C ASP A 347 -5.63 12.64 1.70
N GLY A 348 -4.44 12.07 1.49
CA GLY A 348 -4.12 10.70 1.92
C GLY A 348 -4.86 9.59 1.16
N GLY A 349 -5.84 9.92 0.32
CA GLY A 349 -6.64 8.96 -0.44
C GLY A 349 -6.05 8.60 -1.81
N PRO A 350 -6.42 7.46 -2.40
CA PRO A 350 -5.98 7.08 -3.72
C PRO A 350 -6.57 7.97 -4.82
N SER A 351 -5.95 7.94 -6.00
CA SER A 351 -6.44 8.59 -7.21
C SER A 351 -6.89 7.52 -8.19
N MET A 352 -8.21 7.42 -8.39
CA MET A 352 -8.85 6.39 -9.20
C MET A 352 -9.87 7.01 -10.18
N GLY A 353 -10.20 6.27 -11.23
CA GLY A 353 -11.25 6.64 -12.16
C GLY A 353 -10.81 6.73 -13.61
N GLU A 354 -11.76 7.02 -14.50
CA GLU A 354 -11.49 7.24 -15.92
C GLU A 354 -10.89 8.62 -16.15
N SER A 355 -9.91 8.70 -17.04
CA SER A 355 -9.28 9.94 -17.48
C SER A 355 -10.32 10.97 -17.92
N GLN A 356 -10.13 12.24 -17.54
CA GLN A 356 -10.98 13.34 -18.00
C GLN A 356 -10.69 13.72 -19.45
N ASN A 357 -9.49 13.44 -19.94
CA ASN A 357 -9.04 13.79 -21.30
C ASN A 357 -9.24 12.66 -22.30
N LEU A 358 -9.09 11.39 -21.87
CA LEU A 358 -9.02 10.22 -22.75
C LEU A 358 -9.97 9.11 -22.29
N ARG A 359 -11.09 8.93 -22.96
CA ARG A 359 -11.98 7.80 -22.69
C ARG A 359 -11.25 6.46 -22.87
N GLY A 360 -11.51 5.54 -21.98
CA GLY A 360 -10.88 4.21 -21.95
C GLY A 360 -9.53 4.15 -21.23
N LEU A 361 -8.95 5.30 -20.84
CA LEU A 361 -7.78 5.36 -19.94
C LEU A 361 -8.27 5.45 -18.50
N TRP A 362 -7.80 4.54 -17.64
CA TRP A 362 -8.19 4.43 -16.23
C TRP A 362 -6.98 4.50 -15.32
N TYR A 363 -7.15 5.08 -14.14
CA TYR A 363 -6.13 5.18 -13.10
C TYR A 363 -6.53 4.41 -11.85
N ALA A 364 -5.57 3.74 -11.23
CA ALA A 364 -5.66 3.10 -9.92
C ALA A 364 -4.29 3.24 -9.24
N VAL A 365 -4.01 4.41 -8.66
CA VAL A 365 -2.73 4.79 -8.07
C VAL A 365 -2.90 5.37 -6.67
N GLY A 366 -1.84 5.36 -5.85
CA GLY A 366 -1.91 5.80 -4.46
C GLY A 366 -2.64 4.80 -3.55
N ILE A 367 -2.64 3.52 -3.90
CA ILE A 367 -3.35 2.46 -3.17
C ILE A 367 -2.35 1.65 -2.37
N TRP A 368 -2.63 1.48 -1.09
CA TRP A 368 -1.79 0.73 -0.15
C TRP A 368 -2.18 -0.76 -0.10
N ILE A 369 -1.31 -1.58 0.49
CA ILE A 369 -1.49 -3.04 0.55
C ILE A 369 -2.84 -3.42 1.17
N LYS A 370 -3.21 -2.75 2.27
CA LYS A 370 -4.45 -3.02 3.00
C LYS A 370 -5.71 -2.85 2.14
N ASP A 371 -5.65 -2.05 1.07
CA ASP A 371 -6.78 -1.74 0.19
C ASP A 371 -6.65 -2.37 -1.21
N GLY A 372 -5.51 -2.99 -1.54
CA GLY A 372 -5.20 -3.45 -2.89
C GLY A 372 -6.29 -4.29 -3.55
N PRO A 373 -6.72 -5.44 -2.98
CA PRO A 373 -7.83 -6.24 -3.52
C PRO A 373 -9.17 -5.50 -3.58
N GLY A 374 -9.53 -4.74 -2.54
CA GLY A 374 -10.79 -4.00 -2.50
C GLY A 374 -10.87 -2.90 -3.56
N MET A 375 -9.78 -2.15 -3.73
CA MET A 375 -9.71 -1.11 -4.78
C MET A 375 -9.60 -1.73 -6.18
N GLY A 376 -8.90 -2.88 -6.32
CA GLY A 376 -8.90 -3.64 -7.56
C GLY A 376 -10.29 -4.10 -7.97
N LYS A 377 -11.10 -4.56 -7.01
CA LYS A 377 -12.50 -4.88 -7.24
C LYS A 377 -13.32 -3.63 -7.61
N LEU A 378 -13.13 -2.54 -6.88
CA LEU A 378 -13.86 -1.30 -7.11
C LEU A 378 -13.67 -0.81 -8.55
N ILE A 379 -12.42 -0.72 -9.04
CA ILE A 379 -12.12 -0.24 -10.39
C ILE A 379 -12.64 -1.22 -11.46
N ALA A 380 -12.53 -2.53 -11.24
CA ALA A 380 -13.04 -3.54 -12.16
C ALA A 380 -14.57 -3.49 -12.27
N ASP A 381 -15.28 -3.32 -11.16
CA ASP A 381 -16.75 -3.14 -11.14
C ASP A 381 -17.14 -1.82 -11.85
N TRP A 382 -16.41 -0.74 -11.58
CA TRP A 382 -16.66 0.57 -12.21
C TRP A 382 -16.49 0.51 -13.73
N MET A 383 -15.38 -0.09 -14.19
CA MET A 383 -15.13 -0.30 -15.64
C MET A 383 -16.21 -1.19 -16.30
N THR A 384 -16.69 -2.21 -15.57
CA THR A 384 -17.62 -3.21 -16.13
C THR A 384 -19.06 -2.71 -16.15
N HIS A 385 -19.49 -2.07 -15.08
CA HIS A 385 -20.90 -1.75 -14.83
C HIS A 385 -21.21 -0.24 -14.91
N GLY A 386 -20.17 0.62 -15.06
CA GLY A 386 -20.32 2.09 -15.01
C GLY A 386 -20.70 2.63 -13.63
N ARG A 387 -20.63 1.78 -12.60
CA ARG A 387 -20.97 2.13 -11.21
C ARG A 387 -20.30 1.17 -10.25
N THR A 388 -20.17 1.60 -9.00
CA THR A 388 -19.75 0.80 -7.86
C THR A 388 -20.91 0.60 -6.88
N HIS A 389 -20.81 -0.39 -5.99
CA HIS A 389 -21.82 -0.62 -4.95
C HIS A 389 -21.57 0.22 -3.69
N VAL A 390 -20.37 0.82 -3.56
CA VAL A 390 -20.03 1.82 -2.54
C VAL A 390 -19.75 3.13 -3.27
N ASP A 391 -20.12 4.27 -2.67
CA ASP A 391 -19.81 5.58 -3.24
C ASP A 391 -18.29 5.74 -3.40
N HIS A 392 -17.85 6.10 -4.61
CA HIS A 392 -16.44 6.21 -4.96
C HIS A 392 -15.94 7.66 -5.04
N ALA A 393 -16.75 8.63 -4.66
CA ALA A 393 -16.40 10.06 -4.79
C ALA A 393 -15.11 10.41 -4.03
N SER A 394 -14.83 9.75 -2.91
CA SER A 394 -13.63 9.99 -2.11
C SER A 394 -12.33 9.48 -2.75
N VAL A 395 -12.42 8.66 -3.78
CA VAL A 395 -11.23 8.14 -4.52
C VAL A 395 -11.17 8.61 -5.97
N ASP A 396 -12.25 9.20 -6.50
CA ASP A 396 -12.25 9.77 -7.84
C ASP A 396 -11.25 10.94 -7.90
N PHE A 397 -10.24 10.82 -8.79
CA PHE A 397 -9.20 11.86 -8.87
C PHE A 397 -9.74 13.22 -9.37
N SER A 398 -10.91 13.24 -9.97
CA SER A 398 -11.62 14.48 -10.36
C SER A 398 -12.09 15.32 -9.16
N ARG A 399 -12.02 14.79 -7.92
CA ARG A 399 -12.31 15.54 -6.69
C ARG A 399 -11.36 16.70 -6.43
N PHE A 400 -10.16 16.67 -7.01
CA PHE A 400 -9.17 17.72 -6.86
C PHE A 400 -9.36 18.84 -7.88
N ASN A 401 -9.32 20.08 -7.41
CA ASN A 401 -9.30 21.24 -8.29
C ASN A 401 -7.87 21.61 -8.68
N LYS A 402 -7.71 22.48 -9.69
CA LYS A 402 -6.40 22.88 -10.22
C LYS A 402 -5.42 23.49 -9.20
N PHE A 403 -5.89 23.99 -8.07
CA PHE A 403 -5.02 24.54 -7.02
C PHE A 403 -4.47 23.43 -6.11
N GLN A 404 -5.17 22.32 -6.02
CA GLN A 404 -4.78 21.15 -5.22
C GLN A 404 -3.85 20.20 -6.00
N LEU A 405 -3.63 20.45 -7.29
CA LEU A 405 -2.77 19.61 -8.15
C LEU A 405 -1.31 20.05 -8.16
N ASN A 406 -0.92 21.09 -7.39
CA ASN A 406 0.47 21.51 -7.31
C ASN A 406 1.23 20.76 -6.20
N GLU A 407 2.54 20.61 -6.40
CA GLU A 407 3.41 19.83 -5.51
C GLU A 407 3.47 20.39 -4.09
N GLN A 408 3.47 21.73 -3.94
CA GLN A 408 3.49 22.35 -2.62
C GLN A 408 2.23 22.00 -1.81
N TYR A 409 1.05 22.00 -2.45
CA TYR A 409 -0.18 21.59 -1.77
C TYR A 409 -0.14 20.12 -1.34
N ILE A 410 0.42 19.23 -2.18
CA ILE A 410 0.60 17.83 -1.82
C ILE A 410 1.56 17.70 -0.64
N HIS A 411 2.71 18.42 -0.68
CA HIS A 411 3.67 18.43 0.41
C HIS A 411 3.04 18.83 1.74
N ASP A 412 2.25 19.92 1.74
CA ASP A 412 1.68 20.48 2.96
C ASP A 412 0.54 19.61 3.55
N ARG A 413 0.04 18.62 2.80
CA ARG A 413 -1.18 17.88 3.14
C ARG A 413 -1.07 16.36 3.12
N CYS A 414 0.01 15.80 2.59
CA CYS A 414 0.07 14.37 2.24
C CYS A 414 -0.04 13.39 3.43
N TYR A 415 -0.02 13.89 4.65
CA TYR A 415 -0.18 13.10 5.88
C TYR A 415 -1.22 13.68 6.86
N GLU A 416 -1.96 14.73 6.48
CA GLU A 416 -3.03 15.30 7.33
C GLU A 416 -4.28 14.41 7.50
#